data_76dc6e0962aebd7a5d0dde06d51b6011
#
_entry.id   76dc6e0962aebd7a5d0dde06d51b6011
#
_cell.length_a   1.000
_cell.length_b   1.000
_cell.length_c   1.000
_cell.angle_alpha   90.00
_cell.angle_beta   90.00
_cell.angle_gamma   90.00
#
_symmetry.space_group_name_H-M   'P 1'
#
loop_
_entity.id
_entity.type
_entity.pdbx_description
1 polymer ?
#
loop_
_entity_poly.entity_id
_entity_poly.type
_entity_poly.pdbx_seq_one_letter_code
_entity_poly.pdbx_strand_id
1 'polypeptide(L)'
;IVRLDHFRGFEAYWEIDGKAKTAVNGCWRKGPGKAFFEEMEKSVENLSIVAEDLGIITDEVEKLRDDCGYPGMKVLHFCLNFNEMRRVGIAVPENSIVYTGTHDNNTTVGWFTQDLDAPERAAVAELLNARADRPKDICDKLVEFAYASNARLVIVPMQDVRALDSRSRMNVPGTVGINWRWRLKDFAH
;
A
#
# COMPACT_ATOMS: atom_id res chain seq x y z
N ILE A 1 -15.69 -6.78 -0.04
CA ILE A 1 -14.85 -5.57 -0.25
C ILE A 1 -14.10 -5.73 -1.55
N VAL A 2 -14.12 -4.72 -2.40
CA VAL A 2 -13.38 -4.66 -3.67
C VAL A 2 -12.34 -3.54 -3.59
N ARG A 3 -11.08 -3.86 -3.85
CA ARG A 3 -10.02 -2.86 -4.04
C ARG A 3 -10.01 -2.43 -5.50
N LEU A 4 -10.26 -1.15 -5.75
CA LEU A 4 -10.10 -0.54 -7.06
C LEU A 4 -8.67 -0.08 -7.24
N ASP A 5 -7.95 -0.78 -8.11
CA ASP A 5 -6.59 -0.47 -8.48
C ASP A 5 -6.51 0.83 -9.30
N HIS A 6 -5.43 1.58 -9.11
CA HIS A 6 -5.17 2.83 -9.81
C HIS A 6 -6.36 3.82 -9.77
N PHE A 7 -6.89 4.07 -8.56
CA PHE A 7 -8.09 4.91 -8.37
C PHE A 7 -7.94 6.31 -8.99
N ARG A 8 -6.73 6.89 -9.00
CA ARG A 8 -6.49 8.19 -9.64
C ARG A 8 -6.90 8.23 -11.12
N GLY A 9 -6.88 7.09 -11.81
CA GLY A 9 -7.30 6.99 -13.21
C GLY A 9 -8.76 7.35 -13.45
N PHE A 10 -9.59 7.28 -12.42
CA PHE A 10 -11.00 7.74 -12.51
C PHE A 10 -11.11 9.27 -12.45
N GLU A 11 -10.13 9.97 -11.89
CA GLU A 11 -10.03 11.43 -11.97
C GLU A 11 -9.33 11.85 -13.27
N ALA A 12 -8.09 11.38 -13.49
CA ALA A 12 -7.33 11.59 -14.72
C ALA A 12 -6.32 10.46 -14.93
N TYR A 13 -6.10 10.10 -16.18
CA TYR A 13 -5.14 9.09 -16.60
C TYR A 13 -4.17 9.63 -17.64
N TRP A 14 -2.97 9.04 -17.67
CA TRP A 14 -1.94 9.39 -18.64
C TRP A 14 -2.15 8.62 -19.93
N GLU A 15 -2.50 9.32 -21.02
CA GLU A 15 -2.70 8.74 -22.35
C GLU A 15 -1.43 8.81 -23.17
N ILE A 16 -1.02 7.69 -23.73
CA ILE A 16 0.11 7.57 -24.66
C ILE A 16 -0.34 6.97 -25.99
N ASP A 17 0.40 7.24 -27.07
CA ASP A 17 0.19 6.53 -28.33
C ASP A 17 0.41 5.03 -28.16
N GLY A 18 -0.50 4.19 -28.68
CA GLY A 18 -0.43 2.73 -28.56
C GLY A 18 0.80 2.09 -29.21
N LYS A 19 1.54 2.82 -30.05
CA LYS A 19 2.81 2.39 -30.67
C LYS A 19 4.03 2.94 -29.92
N ALA A 20 3.84 3.77 -28.88
CA ALA A 20 4.93 4.32 -28.11
C ALA A 20 5.69 3.22 -27.38
N LYS A 21 7.03 3.29 -27.41
CA LYS A 21 7.91 2.35 -26.70
C LYS A 21 8.09 2.71 -25.21
N THR A 22 7.76 3.94 -24.86
CA THR A 22 7.88 4.47 -23.49
C THR A 22 6.67 5.36 -23.18
N ALA A 23 6.41 5.60 -21.90
CA ALA A 23 5.34 6.48 -21.45
C ALA A 23 5.76 7.96 -21.31
N VAL A 24 6.93 8.36 -21.83
CA VAL A 24 7.48 9.73 -21.65
C VAL A 24 6.61 10.76 -22.36
N ASN A 25 6.17 10.47 -23.58
CA ASN A 25 5.37 11.38 -24.38
C ASN A 25 3.90 10.97 -24.30
N GLY A 26 3.11 11.79 -23.66
CA GLY A 26 1.68 11.56 -23.50
C GLY A 26 0.97 12.84 -23.05
N CYS A 27 -0.27 12.71 -22.67
CA CYS A 27 -1.05 13.80 -22.07
C CYS A 27 -2.05 13.27 -21.04
N TRP A 28 -2.34 14.11 -20.06
CA TRP A 28 -3.37 13.81 -19.08
C TRP A 28 -4.76 13.94 -19.72
N ARG A 29 -5.58 12.92 -19.52
CA ARG A 29 -7.00 12.91 -19.91
C ARG A 29 -7.87 12.77 -18.68
N LYS A 30 -8.93 13.56 -18.64
CA LYS A 30 -9.91 13.48 -17.55
C LYS A 30 -10.62 12.13 -17.58
N GLY A 31 -10.68 11.50 -16.42
CA GLY A 31 -11.42 10.26 -16.22
C GLY A 31 -12.92 10.48 -16.07
N PRO A 32 -13.72 9.42 -15.89
CA PRO A 32 -15.17 9.50 -15.80
C PRO A 32 -15.66 10.13 -14.48
N GLY A 33 -14.81 10.25 -13.47
CA GLY A 33 -15.11 10.89 -12.21
C GLY A 33 -16.21 10.22 -11.40
N LYS A 34 -16.86 11.01 -10.56
CA LYS A 34 -17.92 10.54 -9.65
C LYS A 34 -19.11 9.90 -10.34
N ALA A 35 -19.47 10.38 -11.53
CA ALA A 35 -20.61 9.84 -12.28
C ALA A 35 -20.51 8.34 -12.56
N PHE A 36 -19.28 7.81 -12.74
CA PHE A 36 -19.06 6.38 -12.89
C PHE A 36 -19.48 5.61 -11.62
N PHE A 37 -19.09 6.09 -10.46
CA PHE A 37 -19.40 5.45 -9.19
C PHE A 37 -20.88 5.53 -8.85
N GLU A 38 -21.53 6.67 -9.12
CA GLU A 38 -22.96 6.85 -8.94
C GLU A 38 -23.77 5.88 -9.79
N GLU A 39 -23.33 5.59 -11.02
CA GLU A 39 -24.01 4.61 -11.90
C GLU A 39 -23.73 3.17 -11.47
N MET A 40 -22.50 2.90 -11.03
CA MET A 40 -22.13 1.58 -10.51
C MET A 40 -22.93 1.22 -9.24
N GLU A 41 -23.12 2.16 -8.32
CA GLU A 41 -23.88 1.95 -7.08
C GLU A 41 -25.36 1.65 -7.34
N LYS A 42 -25.94 2.18 -8.43
CA LYS A 42 -27.29 1.81 -8.85
C LYS A 42 -27.39 0.36 -9.35
N SER A 43 -26.29 -0.14 -9.91
CA SER A 43 -26.25 -1.46 -10.54
C SER A 43 -25.81 -2.57 -9.60
N VAL A 44 -25.06 -2.24 -8.54
CA VAL A 44 -24.49 -3.22 -7.59
C VAL A 44 -24.77 -2.78 -6.16
N GLU A 45 -25.72 -3.45 -5.53
CA GLU A 45 -26.11 -3.16 -4.16
C GLU A 45 -25.00 -3.55 -3.15
N ASN A 46 -24.81 -2.72 -2.12
CA ASN A 46 -23.92 -2.99 -0.97
C ASN A 46 -22.45 -3.26 -1.32
N LEU A 47 -21.96 -2.69 -2.41
CA LEU A 47 -20.55 -2.83 -2.79
C LEU A 47 -19.67 -1.95 -1.91
N SER A 48 -18.81 -2.60 -1.11
CA SER A 48 -17.79 -1.92 -0.31
C SER A 48 -16.52 -1.76 -1.15
N ILE A 49 -16.09 -0.52 -1.39
CA ILE A 49 -14.91 -0.19 -2.18
C ILE A 49 -13.79 0.35 -1.31
N VAL A 50 -12.56 -0.02 -1.64
CA VAL A 50 -11.32 0.58 -1.16
C VAL A 50 -10.61 1.19 -2.38
N ALA A 51 -10.32 2.47 -2.31
CA ALA A 51 -9.59 3.17 -3.36
C ALA A 51 -8.08 2.95 -3.20
N GLU A 52 -7.42 2.43 -4.23
CA GLU A 52 -5.96 2.42 -4.27
C GLU A 52 -5.49 3.82 -4.69
N ASP A 53 -5.05 4.61 -3.71
CA ASP A 53 -4.61 5.99 -3.80
C ASP A 53 -3.13 6.12 -3.43
N LEU A 54 -2.30 5.25 -4.00
CA LEU A 54 -0.85 5.24 -3.80
C LEU A 54 -0.13 6.00 -4.93
N GLY A 55 1.08 6.46 -4.66
CA GLY A 55 1.90 7.20 -5.62
C GLY A 55 1.66 8.71 -5.60
N ILE A 56 1.65 9.35 -6.77
CA ILE A 56 1.44 10.80 -6.89
C ILE A 56 -0.07 11.07 -6.87
N ILE A 57 -0.57 11.49 -5.74
CA ILE A 57 -1.98 11.81 -5.53
C ILE A 57 -2.14 13.32 -5.45
N THR A 58 -3.12 13.86 -6.17
CA THR A 58 -3.47 15.28 -6.18
C THR A 58 -4.72 15.54 -5.34
N ASP A 59 -4.95 16.80 -4.97
CA ASP A 59 -6.12 17.22 -4.21
C ASP A 59 -7.44 16.80 -4.90
N GLU A 60 -7.46 16.80 -6.24
CA GLU A 60 -8.65 16.38 -7.01
C GLU A 60 -8.92 14.87 -6.86
N VAL A 61 -7.88 14.04 -6.78
CA VAL A 61 -8.01 12.59 -6.55
C VAL A 61 -8.51 12.34 -5.13
N GLU A 62 -7.93 13.02 -4.14
CA GLU A 62 -8.40 12.93 -2.75
C GLU A 62 -9.85 13.38 -2.64
N LYS A 63 -10.20 14.50 -3.26
CA LYS A 63 -11.57 14.99 -3.29
C LYS A 63 -12.53 13.98 -3.93
N LEU A 64 -12.18 13.37 -5.05
CA LEU A 64 -13.01 12.35 -5.70
C LEU A 64 -13.24 11.16 -4.77
N ARG A 65 -12.17 10.65 -4.12
CA ARG A 65 -12.25 9.56 -3.14
C ARG A 65 -13.19 9.91 -1.98
N ASP A 66 -13.01 11.10 -1.42
CA ASP A 66 -13.77 11.56 -0.26
C ASP A 66 -15.23 11.86 -0.61
N ASP A 67 -15.50 12.44 -1.78
CA ASP A 67 -16.85 12.66 -2.32
C ASP A 67 -17.62 11.34 -2.56
N CYS A 68 -16.90 10.22 -2.79
CA CYS A 68 -17.46 8.88 -2.88
C CYS A 68 -17.53 8.17 -1.51
N GLY A 69 -16.93 8.73 -0.47
CA GLY A 69 -16.86 8.12 0.86
C GLY A 69 -15.95 6.88 0.95
N TYR A 70 -15.09 6.66 -0.04
CA TYR A 70 -14.25 5.46 -0.10
C TYR A 70 -13.02 5.59 0.82
N PRO A 71 -12.68 4.55 1.60
CA PRO A 71 -11.42 4.52 2.32
C PRO A 71 -10.24 4.43 1.33
N GLY A 72 -9.20 5.22 1.60
CA GLY A 72 -7.92 5.11 0.92
C GLY A 72 -6.99 4.08 1.57
N MET A 73 -5.83 3.86 0.99
CA MET A 73 -4.81 2.92 1.47
C MET A 73 -3.65 3.64 2.15
N LYS A 74 -3.17 3.09 3.26
CA LYS A 74 -1.93 3.49 3.91
C LYS A 74 -1.01 2.28 4.02
N VAL A 75 0.07 2.26 3.26
CA VAL A 75 1.07 1.19 3.26
C VAL A 75 2.23 1.63 4.13
N LEU A 76 2.44 0.96 5.25
CA LEU A 76 3.42 1.39 6.27
C LEU A 76 4.85 1.43 5.72
N HIS A 77 5.25 0.52 4.85
CA HIS A 77 6.56 0.58 4.20
C HIS A 77 6.82 1.90 3.45
N PHE A 78 5.76 2.59 2.96
CA PHE A 78 5.89 3.89 2.31
C PHE A 78 5.72 5.05 3.27
N CYS A 79 4.87 4.89 4.28
CA CYS A 79 4.60 5.92 5.28
C CYS A 79 5.77 6.13 6.25
N LEU A 80 6.63 5.13 6.42
CA LEU A 80 7.82 5.20 7.27
C LEU A 80 8.98 5.95 6.58
N ASN A 81 8.68 7.03 5.84
CA ASN A 81 9.68 7.92 5.28
C ASN A 81 10.20 8.87 6.37
N PHE A 82 11.48 8.74 6.68
CA PHE A 82 12.18 9.22 7.88
C PHE A 82 12.17 10.70 8.14
N ASN A 83 12.04 11.52 7.10
CA ASN A 83 12.11 12.98 7.23
C ASN A 83 10.79 13.60 7.68
N GLU A 84 9.67 13.02 7.35
CA GLU A 84 8.35 13.52 7.74
C GLU A 84 7.90 13.00 9.11
N MET A 85 8.23 11.77 9.43
CA MET A 85 7.79 11.10 10.66
C MET A 85 8.37 11.68 11.95
N ARG A 86 9.62 12.15 11.91
CA ARG A 86 10.21 12.88 13.04
C ARG A 86 9.47 14.17 13.37
N ARG A 87 8.71 14.72 12.42
CA ARG A 87 8.04 16.03 12.58
C ARG A 87 6.55 15.92 12.95
N VAL A 88 5.83 14.89 12.52
CA VAL A 88 4.35 14.91 12.58
C VAL A 88 3.73 13.59 13.08
N GLY A 89 4.52 12.50 13.21
CA GLY A 89 3.96 11.16 13.45
C GLY A 89 3.23 10.63 12.19
N ILE A 90 2.82 9.36 12.20
CA ILE A 90 1.98 8.81 11.13
C ILE A 90 0.52 9.14 11.46
N ALA A 91 -0.02 10.16 10.80
CA ALA A 91 -1.45 10.39 10.83
C ALA A 91 -2.14 9.33 9.96
N VAL A 92 -2.83 8.39 10.60
CA VAL A 92 -3.67 7.41 9.93
C VAL A 92 -5.12 7.89 10.03
N PRO A 93 -5.76 8.30 8.91
CA PRO A 93 -7.17 8.68 8.92
C PRO A 93 -8.06 7.50 9.31
N GLU A 94 -9.15 7.75 10.00
CA GLU A 94 -10.12 6.71 10.37
C GLU A 94 -10.68 6.02 9.11
N ASN A 95 -11.09 6.80 8.10
CA ASN A 95 -11.57 6.25 6.83
C ASN A 95 -10.42 5.80 5.93
N SER A 96 -9.61 4.87 6.41
CA SER A 96 -8.51 4.26 5.66
C SER A 96 -8.33 2.78 5.97
N ILE A 97 -7.62 2.10 5.07
CA ILE A 97 -7.16 0.73 5.25
C ILE A 97 -5.65 0.75 5.40
N VAL A 98 -5.13 0.22 6.49
CA VAL A 98 -3.69 0.12 6.74
C VAL A 98 -3.17 -1.24 6.30
N TYR A 99 -2.03 -1.24 5.64
CA TYR A 99 -1.26 -2.43 5.26
C TYR A 99 0.14 -2.31 5.84
N THR A 100 0.73 -3.39 6.32
CA THR A 100 2.19 -3.43 6.57
C THR A 100 2.94 -3.29 5.26
N GLY A 101 2.60 -4.10 4.28
CA GLY A 101 2.99 -4.06 2.88
C GLY A 101 1.91 -4.69 2.00
N THR A 102 1.97 -4.47 0.69
CA THR A 102 1.07 -5.09 -0.30
C THR A 102 1.75 -6.28 -0.98
N HIS A 103 1.06 -6.91 -1.94
CA HIS A 103 1.65 -7.95 -2.79
C HIS A 103 2.85 -7.46 -3.62
N ASP A 104 2.95 -6.17 -3.90
CA ASP A 104 4.04 -5.57 -4.67
C ASP A 104 5.24 -5.16 -3.81
N ASN A 105 5.05 -5.07 -2.50
CA ASN A 105 6.14 -4.80 -1.57
C ASN A 105 6.99 -6.05 -1.30
N ASN A 106 8.18 -5.84 -0.77
CA ASN A 106 8.92 -6.90 -0.09
C ASN A 106 8.17 -7.32 1.18
N THR A 107 8.48 -8.48 1.76
CA THR A 107 8.05 -8.79 3.12
C THR A 107 8.63 -7.76 4.08
N THR A 108 8.01 -7.54 5.24
CA THR A 108 8.53 -6.56 6.23
C THR A 108 9.95 -6.90 6.67
N VAL A 109 10.26 -8.18 6.89
CA VAL A 109 11.64 -8.62 7.18
C VAL A 109 12.58 -8.31 6.01
N GLY A 110 12.15 -8.59 4.78
CA GLY A 110 12.94 -8.31 3.58
C GLY A 110 13.13 -6.82 3.34
N TRP A 111 12.08 -6.03 3.46
CA TRP A 111 12.14 -4.58 3.38
C TRP A 111 13.14 -4.00 4.38
N PHE A 112 13.04 -4.37 5.66
CA PHE A 112 13.93 -3.88 6.69
C PHE A 112 15.40 -4.26 6.46
N THR A 113 15.66 -5.49 6.00
CA THR A 113 17.03 -6.01 5.90
C THR A 113 17.72 -5.72 4.57
N GLN A 114 16.98 -5.52 3.49
CA GLN A 114 17.53 -5.44 2.14
C GLN A 114 17.21 -4.12 1.42
N ASP A 115 16.03 -3.52 1.67
CA ASP A 115 15.60 -2.34 0.94
C ASP A 115 15.98 -1.04 1.68
N LEU A 116 16.20 -1.08 3.00
CA LEU A 116 16.61 0.05 3.82
C LEU A 116 18.14 0.11 4.01
N ASP A 117 18.69 1.32 4.01
CA ASP A 117 20.07 1.55 4.43
C ASP A 117 20.24 1.52 5.96
N ALA A 118 21.48 1.66 6.47
CA ALA A 118 21.75 1.57 7.91
C ALA A 118 21.11 2.71 8.74
N PRO A 119 21.15 3.98 8.31
CA PRO A 119 20.43 5.07 8.95
C PRO A 119 18.91 4.85 9.01
N GLU A 120 18.33 4.38 7.92
CA GLU A 120 16.92 4.08 7.83
C GLU A 120 16.50 2.97 8.79
N ARG A 121 17.25 1.87 8.81
CA ARG A 121 17.00 0.79 9.78
C ARG A 121 17.04 1.26 11.23
N ALA A 122 18.02 2.11 11.57
CA ALA A 122 18.12 2.66 12.92
C ALA A 122 16.88 3.51 13.27
N ALA A 123 16.44 4.36 12.35
CA ALA A 123 15.27 5.22 12.55
C ALA A 123 13.96 4.42 12.67
N VAL A 124 13.77 3.36 11.85
CA VAL A 124 12.61 2.46 11.99
C VAL A 124 12.61 1.76 13.32
N ALA A 125 13.75 1.21 13.73
CA ALA A 125 13.86 0.51 15.00
C ALA A 125 13.57 1.42 16.20
N GLU A 126 14.08 2.65 16.17
CA GLU A 126 13.79 3.68 17.18
C GLU A 126 12.30 4.00 17.23
N LEU A 127 11.70 4.28 16.08
CA LEU A 127 10.27 4.63 15.97
C LEU A 127 9.34 3.53 16.50
N LEU A 128 9.63 2.29 16.14
CA LEU A 128 8.83 1.13 16.54
C LEU A 128 9.18 0.65 17.96
N ASN A 129 10.17 1.28 18.62
CA ASN A 129 10.74 0.78 19.87
C ASN A 129 11.11 -0.72 19.77
N ALA A 130 11.80 -1.08 18.68
CA ALA A 130 12.12 -2.44 18.30
C ALA A 130 13.64 -2.67 18.25
N ARG A 131 14.04 -3.91 18.26
CA ARG A 131 15.45 -4.31 18.21
C ARG A 131 15.95 -4.42 16.76
N ALA A 132 16.81 -3.52 16.34
CA ALA A 132 17.36 -3.50 14.97
C ALA A 132 18.17 -4.78 14.61
N ASP A 133 18.74 -5.46 15.61
CA ASP A 133 19.45 -6.73 15.43
C ASP A 133 18.52 -7.95 15.30
N ARG A 134 17.21 -7.75 15.41
CA ARG A 134 16.18 -8.79 15.30
C ARG A 134 15.09 -8.41 14.30
N PRO A 135 15.23 -8.72 13.01
CA PRO A 135 14.25 -8.35 12.00
C PRO A 135 12.82 -8.85 12.27
N LYS A 136 12.71 -9.99 12.98
CA LYS A 136 11.40 -10.48 13.44
C LYS A 136 10.73 -9.50 14.42
N ASP A 137 11.48 -8.92 15.33
CA ASP A 137 10.96 -7.94 16.30
C ASP A 137 10.44 -6.68 15.60
N ILE A 138 11.15 -6.22 14.56
CA ILE A 138 10.69 -5.14 13.67
C ILE A 138 9.35 -5.49 13.03
N CYS A 139 9.23 -6.71 12.51
CA CYS A 139 8.00 -7.17 11.87
C CYS A 139 6.84 -7.22 12.86
N ASP A 140 7.04 -7.83 14.02
CA ASP A 140 6.04 -7.93 15.08
C ASP A 140 5.58 -6.52 15.54
N LYS A 141 6.52 -5.60 15.75
CA LYS A 141 6.23 -4.22 16.15
C LYS A 141 5.53 -3.40 15.06
N LEU A 142 5.84 -3.63 13.79
CA LEU A 142 5.11 -2.99 12.68
C LEU A 142 3.65 -3.47 12.61
N VAL A 143 3.41 -4.75 12.83
CA VAL A 143 2.07 -5.32 12.93
C VAL A 143 1.32 -4.74 14.13
N GLU A 144 1.94 -4.66 15.32
CA GLU A 144 1.37 -4.00 16.49
C GLU A 144 1.00 -2.54 16.19
N PHE A 145 1.92 -1.80 15.53
CA PHE A 145 1.69 -0.42 15.12
C PHE A 145 0.49 -0.30 14.17
N ALA A 146 0.36 -1.20 13.18
CA ALA A 146 -0.78 -1.23 12.27
C ALA A 146 -2.11 -1.38 13.03
N TYR A 147 -2.18 -2.32 13.96
CA TYR A 147 -3.38 -2.57 14.77
C TYR A 147 -3.67 -1.48 15.80
N ALA A 148 -2.66 -0.74 16.25
CA ALA A 148 -2.84 0.40 17.15
C ALA A 148 -3.29 1.68 16.44
N SER A 149 -3.34 1.68 15.12
CA SER A 149 -3.77 2.83 14.32
C SER A 149 -5.29 3.07 14.41
N ASN A 150 -5.74 4.28 14.02
CA ASN A 150 -7.16 4.62 13.94
C ASN A 150 -7.85 4.08 12.68
N ALA A 151 -7.16 3.32 11.83
CA ALA A 151 -7.71 2.83 10.57
C ALA A 151 -8.95 1.96 10.77
N ARG A 152 -9.89 2.08 9.85
CA ARG A 152 -11.11 1.27 9.83
C ARG A 152 -10.85 -0.22 9.65
N LEU A 153 -9.77 -0.57 8.95
CA LEU A 153 -9.37 -1.95 8.69
C LEU A 153 -7.84 -2.04 8.60
N VAL A 154 -7.31 -3.14 9.09
CA VAL A 154 -5.89 -3.49 8.95
C VAL A 154 -5.78 -4.79 8.16
N ILE A 155 -4.92 -4.80 7.14
CA ILE A 155 -4.62 -5.99 6.33
C ILE A 155 -3.13 -6.29 6.44
N VAL A 156 -2.82 -7.47 6.95
CA VAL A 156 -1.43 -7.94 7.13
C VAL A 156 -1.20 -9.15 6.23
N PRO A 157 -0.20 -9.13 5.33
CA PRO A 157 0.18 -10.30 4.56
C PRO A 157 0.57 -11.47 5.46
N MET A 158 0.23 -12.69 5.08
CA MET A 158 0.59 -13.89 5.85
C MET A 158 2.11 -14.02 6.03
N GLN A 159 2.89 -13.50 5.09
CA GLN A 159 4.33 -13.44 5.17
C GLN A 159 4.81 -12.61 6.37
N ASP A 160 4.12 -11.52 6.68
CA ASP A 160 4.44 -10.65 7.81
C ASP A 160 3.92 -11.24 9.12
N VAL A 161 2.72 -11.85 9.13
CA VAL A 161 2.24 -12.61 10.29
C VAL A 161 3.26 -13.66 10.74
N ARG A 162 3.98 -14.27 9.78
CA ARG A 162 5.01 -15.28 10.04
C ARG A 162 6.44 -14.73 10.06
N ALA A 163 6.61 -13.44 9.92
CA ALA A 163 7.93 -12.78 9.84
C ALA A 163 8.89 -13.47 8.84
N LEU A 164 8.39 -13.77 7.64
CA LEU A 164 9.16 -14.42 6.59
C LEU A 164 10.02 -13.42 5.83
N ASP A 165 11.15 -13.88 5.31
CA ASP A 165 12.08 -13.07 4.53
C ASP A 165 11.66 -12.89 3.06
N SER A 166 12.46 -12.15 2.28
CA SER A 166 12.23 -11.79 0.87
C SER A 166 11.99 -13.00 -0.05
N ARG A 167 12.40 -14.21 0.30
CA ARG A 167 12.14 -15.42 -0.47
C ARG A 167 10.65 -15.76 -0.53
N SER A 168 9.88 -15.18 0.37
CA SER A 168 8.42 -15.33 0.45
C SER A 168 7.67 -14.18 -0.23
N ARG A 169 8.35 -13.24 -0.89
CA ARG A 169 7.72 -12.14 -1.61
C ARG A 169 6.77 -12.66 -2.67
N MET A 170 5.59 -12.02 -2.80
CA MET A 170 4.56 -12.44 -3.74
C MET A 170 4.86 -11.98 -5.17
N ASN A 171 5.18 -10.69 -5.32
CA ASN A 171 5.41 -10.06 -6.62
C ASN A 171 6.58 -9.08 -6.57
N VAL A 172 7.36 -9.04 -7.66
CA VAL A 172 8.39 -8.02 -7.90
C VAL A 172 7.96 -7.24 -9.14
N PRO A 173 7.45 -6.01 -8.99
CA PRO A 173 6.98 -5.21 -10.11
C PRO A 173 8.04 -5.05 -11.20
N GLY A 174 7.60 -5.02 -12.46
CA GLY A 174 8.49 -4.88 -13.62
C GLY A 174 9.28 -6.14 -13.98
N THR A 175 9.03 -7.28 -13.33
CA THR A 175 9.70 -8.56 -13.63
C THR A 175 8.71 -9.61 -14.12
N VAL A 176 9.24 -10.59 -14.84
CA VAL A 176 8.52 -11.80 -15.26
C VAL A 176 9.17 -13.03 -14.62
N GLY A 177 8.43 -14.13 -14.46
CA GLY A 177 8.98 -15.41 -13.99
C GLY A 177 8.26 -15.98 -12.77
N ILE A 178 8.89 -15.92 -11.60
CA ILE A 178 8.42 -16.65 -10.40
C ILE A 178 7.36 -15.90 -9.57
N ASN A 179 6.90 -14.74 -10.00
CA ASN A 179 5.88 -13.95 -9.31
C ASN A 179 4.58 -14.75 -9.12
N TRP A 180 3.84 -14.47 -8.03
CA TRP A 180 2.54 -15.06 -7.70
C TRP A 180 2.57 -16.56 -7.39
N ARG A 181 3.76 -17.12 -7.07
CA ARG A 181 3.95 -18.56 -6.81
C ARG A 181 4.06 -18.94 -5.35
N TRP A 182 4.33 -17.98 -4.46
CA TRP A 182 4.41 -18.27 -3.03
C TRP A 182 3.10 -18.88 -2.52
N ARG A 183 3.23 -19.91 -1.71
CA ARG A 183 2.09 -20.58 -1.05
C ARG A 183 2.46 -20.89 0.39
N LEU A 184 1.49 -20.68 1.28
CA LEU A 184 1.61 -21.17 2.65
C LEU A 184 1.62 -22.71 2.63
N LYS A 185 2.69 -23.29 3.16
CA LYS A 185 2.87 -24.75 3.12
C LYS A 185 2.21 -25.45 4.31
N ASP A 186 2.11 -24.75 5.43
CA ASP A 186 1.72 -25.32 6.71
C ASP A 186 1.02 -24.27 7.57
N PHE A 187 -0.06 -24.63 8.22
CA PHE A 187 -0.77 -23.81 9.21
C PHE A 187 -0.32 -24.15 10.65
N ALA A 188 0.40 -25.24 10.84
CA ALA A 188 0.91 -25.64 12.15
C ALA A 188 2.15 -24.83 12.56
N HIS A 189 2.22 -24.51 13.80
CA HIS A 189 3.39 -24.01 14.52
C HIS A 189 3.68 -24.86 15.70
#